data_2013cbfd07f8c65ff29a7c045f4b7c74
#
_entry.id   2013cbfd07f8c65ff29a7c045f4b7c74
#
_cell.length_a   1.000
_cell.length_b   1.000
_cell.length_c   1.000
_cell.angle_alpha   90.00
_cell.angle_beta   90.00
_cell.angle_gamma   90.00
#
_symmetry.space_group_name_H-M   'P 1'
#
loop_
_entity.id
_entity.type
_entity.pdbx_description
1 polymer ?
#
loop_
_entity_poly.entity_id
_entity_poly.type
_entity_poly.pdbx_seq_one_letter_code
_entity_poly.pdbx_strand_id
1 'polypeptide(L)'
;MSKNILILCTGNSCRSIIAEALINKYLDGFRAYSSGVAPSGRVNPNAKRILEENDAWSDEYCSKTLDTLSHIEFDLVVTVCDNAQETCPTFPKPTPVIHVGFEDPDGKEYEAFEASYKEIKEELLPKVKEQFKEEKPMNKSVFKMTDGVKISFTGAVQKQQIMKMVENCNTGACECMSDETKKKITNMQVKGKDGEVELELSGDIAKEEIEEALAKSKVLNKS
;
A
#
# COMPACT_ATOMS: atom_id res chain seq x y z
N MET A 1 -6.35 -14.91 9.40
CA MET A 1 -6.94 -13.95 10.36
C MET A 1 -7.32 -12.71 9.56
N SER A 2 -8.46 -12.08 9.86
CA SER A 2 -8.87 -10.83 9.22
C SER A 2 -8.02 -9.66 9.73
N LYS A 3 -7.76 -8.68 8.85
CA LYS A 3 -7.08 -7.43 9.19
C LYS A 3 -8.09 -6.42 9.72
N ASN A 4 -7.84 -5.84 10.89
CA ASN A 4 -8.72 -4.85 11.49
C ASN A 4 -8.35 -3.44 11.05
N ILE A 5 -9.33 -2.69 10.53
CA ILE A 5 -9.15 -1.34 10.02
C ILE A 5 -10.03 -0.39 10.83
N LEU A 6 -9.44 0.69 11.33
CA LEU A 6 -10.18 1.77 11.99
C LEU A 6 -10.39 2.92 11.00
N ILE A 7 -11.64 3.36 10.86
CA ILE A 7 -12.00 4.55 10.09
C ILE A 7 -12.34 5.69 11.06
N LEU A 8 -11.56 6.76 11.00
CA LEU A 8 -11.74 7.94 11.86
C LEU A 8 -12.35 9.11 11.08
N CYS A 9 -13.36 9.73 11.68
CA CYS A 9 -14.01 10.94 11.20
C CYS A 9 -14.27 11.87 12.40
N THR A 10 -14.85 13.06 12.19
CA THR A 10 -15.30 13.92 13.29
C THR A 10 -16.56 13.37 13.93
N GLY A 11 -17.67 13.35 13.21
CA GLY A 11 -19.02 13.06 13.75
C GLY A 11 -19.40 11.58 13.76
N ASN A 12 -18.69 10.70 13.06
CA ASN A 12 -19.02 9.29 12.88
C ASN A 12 -20.50 9.05 12.53
N SER A 13 -21.01 9.84 11.59
CA SER A 13 -22.41 9.83 11.17
C SER A 13 -22.61 9.51 9.68
N CYS A 14 -21.65 9.93 8.81
CA CYS A 14 -21.77 9.81 7.36
C CYS A 14 -20.58 9.04 6.77
N ARG A 15 -19.49 9.74 6.41
CA ARG A 15 -18.34 9.22 5.66
C ARG A 15 -17.72 7.96 6.26
N SER A 16 -17.43 7.97 7.56
CA SER A 16 -16.80 6.82 8.24
C SER A 16 -17.74 5.61 8.35
N ILE A 17 -19.04 5.83 8.50
CA ILE A 17 -20.05 4.74 8.48
C ILE A 17 -20.11 4.12 7.08
N ILE A 18 -20.16 4.96 6.03
CA ILE A 18 -20.15 4.48 4.64
C ILE A 18 -18.86 3.69 4.35
N ALA A 19 -17.73 4.22 4.78
CA ALA A 19 -16.43 3.57 4.59
C ALA A 19 -16.32 2.22 5.32
N GLU A 20 -16.76 2.14 6.59
CA GLU A 20 -16.85 0.90 7.37
C GLU A 20 -17.67 -0.15 6.62
N ALA A 21 -18.86 0.23 6.16
CA ALA A 21 -19.77 -0.66 5.45
C ALA A 21 -19.19 -1.16 4.12
N LEU A 22 -18.56 -0.27 3.34
CA LEU A 22 -17.97 -0.61 2.06
C LEU A 22 -16.79 -1.57 2.20
N ILE A 23 -15.91 -1.36 3.17
CA ILE A 23 -14.80 -2.27 3.43
C ILE A 23 -15.35 -3.64 3.85
N ASN A 24 -16.28 -3.69 4.79
CA ASN A 24 -16.87 -4.94 5.28
C ASN A 24 -17.62 -5.70 4.17
N LYS A 25 -18.21 -5.01 3.19
CA LYS A 25 -18.92 -5.63 2.08
C LYS A 25 -18.00 -6.11 0.95
N TYR A 26 -16.98 -5.32 0.59
CA TYR A 26 -16.25 -5.53 -0.67
C TYR A 26 -14.81 -6.01 -0.50
N LEU A 27 -14.27 -6.07 0.72
CA LEU A 27 -12.90 -6.51 0.97
C LEU A 27 -12.87 -7.78 1.82
N ASP A 28 -12.70 -8.92 1.17
CA ASP A 28 -12.49 -10.18 1.87
C ASP A 28 -11.18 -10.19 2.67
N GLY A 29 -11.23 -10.73 3.89
CA GLY A 29 -10.09 -10.78 4.79
C GLY A 29 -9.86 -9.49 5.60
N PHE A 30 -10.76 -8.51 5.50
CA PHE A 30 -10.74 -7.28 6.28
C PHE A 30 -11.98 -7.15 7.17
N ARG A 31 -11.80 -6.51 8.33
CA ARG A 31 -12.89 -6.09 9.22
C ARG A 31 -12.68 -4.61 9.55
N ALA A 32 -13.59 -3.77 9.11
CA ALA A 32 -13.56 -2.35 9.42
C ALA A 32 -14.46 -2.00 10.60
N TYR A 33 -14.04 -0.97 11.32
CA TYR A 33 -14.73 -0.34 12.43
C TYR A 33 -14.62 1.17 12.24
N SER A 34 -15.64 1.92 12.61
CA SER A 34 -15.57 3.38 12.57
C SER A 34 -15.72 4.02 13.93
N SER A 35 -15.12 5.19 14.11
CA SER A 35 -15.36 6.04 15.28
C SER A 35 -15.23 7.53 14.95
N GLY A 36 -15.66 8.37 15.87
CA GLY A 36 -15.56 9.82 15.78
C GLY A 36 -14.74 10.42 16.90
N VAL A 37 -14.02 11.50 16.59
CA VAL A 37 -13.36 12.32 17.63
C VAL A 37 -14.36 13.15 18.43
N ALA A 38 -15.51 13.47 17.83
CA ALA A 38 -16.67 14.11 18.45
C ALA A 38 -17.97 13.51 17.86
N PRO A 39 -18.32 12.25 18.23
CA PRO A 39 -19.43 11.54 17.60
C PRO A 39 -20.78 12.23 17.82
N SER A 40 -21.61 12.27 16.77
CA SER A 40 -22.95 12.87 16.80
C SER A 40 -23.99 12.05 17.59
N GLY A 41 -23.66 10.81 17.96
CA GLY A 41 -24.53 9.87 18.67
C GLY A 41 -25.57 9.18 17.78
N ARG A 42 -25.63 9.50 16.48
CA ARG A 42 -26.55 8.86 15.52
C ARG A 42 -25.92 8.78 14.13
N VAL A 43 -26.33 7.76 13.38
CA VAL A 43 -26.03 7.68 11.95
C VAL A 43 -26.98 8.61 11.18
N ASN A 44 -26.44 9.31 10.19
CA ASN A 44 -27.26 10.15 9.32
C ASN A 44 -28.24 9.29 8.52
N PRO A 45 -29.55 9.64 8.46
CA PRO A 45 -30.56 8.85 7.76
C PRO A 45 -30.25 8.61 6.28
N ASN A 46 -29.65 9.59 5.58
CA ASN A 46 -29.26 9.43 4.18
C ASN A 46 -28.06 8.49 4.02
N ALA A 47 -27.11 8.49 4.98
CA ALA A 47 -26.02 7.50 5.00
C ALA A 47 -26.56 6.08 5.24
N LYS A 48 -27.52 5.92 6.13
CA LYS A 48 -28.21 4.63 6.31
C LYS A 48 -28.94 4.20 5.04
N ARG A 49 -29.74 5.10 4.46
CA ARG A 49 -30.52 4.84 3.25
C ARG A 49 -29.65 4.37 2.08
N ILE A 50 -28.55 5.07 1.78
CA ILE A 50 -27.66 4.67 0.65
C ILE A 50 -27.03 3.30 0.89
N LEU A 51 -26.73 2.95 2.14
CA LEU A 51 -26.20 1.64 2.50
C LEU A 51 -27.27 0.53 2.38
N GLU A 52 -28.53 0.81 2.78
CA GLU A 52 -29.66 -0.11 2.60
C GLU A 52 -29.95 -0.37 1.12
N GLU A 53 -30.02 0.68 0.29
CA GLU A 53 -30.26 0.57 -1.16
C GLU A 53 -29.14 -0.21 -1.89
N ASN A 54 -27.94 -0.28 -1.29
CA ASN A 54 -26.81 -1.03 -1.83
C ASN A 54 -26.52 -2.33 -1.07
N ASP A 55 -27.43 -2.86 -0.27
CA ASP A 55 -27.26 -4.09 0.54
C ASP A 55 -25.98 -4.09 1.40
N ALA A 56 -25.57 -2.93 1.89
CA ALA A 56 -24.35 -2.73 2.68
C ALA A 56 -24.63 -2.32 4.13
N TRP A 57 -25.90 -2.13 4.52
CA TRP A 57 -26.27 -1.77 5.89
C TRP A 57 -26.15 -2.95 6.84
N SER A 58 -25.72 -2.65 8.07
CA SER A 58 -25.81 -3.54 9.23
C SER A 58 -26.31 -2.75 10.43
N ASP A 59 -27.19 -3.34 11.25
CA ASP A 59 -27.68 -2.72 12.48
C ASP A 59 -26.59 -2.56 13.56
N GLU A 60 -25.42 -3.14 13.35
CA GLU A 60 -24.23 -2.92 14.19
C GLU A 60 -23.58 -1.54 13.96
N TYR A 61 -23.85 -0.88 12.84
CA TYR A 61 -23.28 0.43 12.54
C TYR A 61 -23.90 1.52 13.39
N CYS A 62 -23.08 2.17 14.20
CA CYS A 62 -23.50 3.24 15.09
C CYS A 62 -22.42 4.30 15.25
N SER A 63 -22.85 5.52 15.57
CA SER A 63 -21.95 6.62 15.93
C SER A 63 -21.39 6.39 17.34
N LYS A 64 -20.05 6.33 17.47
CA LYS A 64 -19.35 5.94 18.71
C LYS A 64 -17.99 6.60 18.82
N THR A 65 -17.47 6.65 20.04
CA THR A 65 -16.10 7.08 20.35
C THR A 65 -15.10 5.95 20.17
N LEU A 66 -13.83 6.28 20.04
CA LEU A 66 -12.75 5.30 19.94
C LEU A 66 -12.64 4.41 21.20
N ASP A 67 -12.97 4.93 22.37
CA ASP A 67 -12.88 4.18 23.64
C ASP A 67 -13.70 2.90 23.63
N THR A 68 -14.82 2.89 22.89
CA THR A 68 -15.67 1.68 22.74
C THR A 68 -14.97 0.55 21.98
N LEU A 69 -13.92 0.87 21.24
CA LEU A 69 -13.14 -0.04 20.41
C LEU A 69 -11.76 -0.35 21.02
N SER A 70 -11.51 0.07 22.27
CA SER A 70 -10.20 -0.09 22.94
C SER A 70 -9.71 -1.54 23.09
N HIS A 71 -10.62 -2.51 23.00
CA HIS A 71 -10.31 -3.94 23.03
C HIS A 71 -9.87 -4.53 21.67
N ILE A 72 -9.91 -3.70 20.61
CA ILE A 72 -9.56 -4.12 19.25
C ILE A 72 -8.16 -3.59 18.91
N GLU A 73 -7.29 -4.48 18.45
CA GLU A 73 -6.01 -4.09 17.84
C GLU A 73 -6.22 -3.82 16.35
N PHE A 74 -5.80 -2.64 15.91
CA PHE A 74 -5.92 -2.22 14.51
C PHE A 74 -4.62 -2.43 13.74
N ASP A 75 -4.73 -2.97 12.53
CA ASP A 75 -3.63 -3.13 11.58
C ASP A 75 -3.43 -1.86 10.71
N LEU A 76 -4.48 -1.04 10.56
CA LEU A 76 -4.47 0.21 9.79
C LEU A 76 -5.49 1.19 10.37
N VAL A 77 -5.12 2.47 10.38
CA VAL A 77 -6.03 3.58 10.66
C VAL A 77 -6.20 4.42 9.41
N VAL A 78 -7.43 4.77 9.07
CA VAL A 78 -7.78 5.63 7.95
C VAL A 78 -8.55 6.83 8.46
N THR A 79 -8.03 8.03 8.25
CA THR A 79 -8.77 9.27 8.50
C THR A 79 -9.47 9.73 7.23
N VAL A 80 -10.77 10.06 7.32
CA VAL A 80 -11.61 10.41 6.15
C VAL A 80 -12.07 11.87 6.14
N CYS A 81 -11.54 12.70 7.04
CA CYS A 81 -11.71 14.15 7.05
C CYS A 81 -10.50 14.81 7.70
N ASP A 82 -10.21 16.06 7.34
CA ASP A 82 -9.03 16.81 7.79
C ASP A 82 -8.96 16.95 9.32
N ASN A 83 -10.07 17.27 9.97
CA ASN A 83 -10.12 17.38 11.43
C ASN A 83 -9.77 16.06 12.14
N ALA A 84 -10.18 14.92 11.61
CA ALA A 84 -9.77 13.62 12.17
C ALA A 84 -8.31 13.29 11.87
N GLN A 85 -7.74 13.83 10.80
CA GLN A 85 -6.32 13.73 10.50
C GLN A 85 -5.49 14.52 11.52
N GLU A 86 -5.87 15.77 11.78
CA GLU A 86 -5.16 16.67 12.71
C GLU A 86 -5.25 16.20 14.17
N THR A 87 -6.39 15.61 14.55
CA THR A 87 -6.68 15.16 15.92
C THR A 87 -6.52 13.65 16.12
N CYS A 88 -5.87 12.96 15.17
CA CYS A 88 -5.69 11.51 15.24
C CYS A 88 -4.92 11.11 16.51
N PRO A 89 -5.47 10.22 17.34
CA PRO A 89 -4.83 9.81 18.57
C PRO A 89 -3.58 8.95 18.31
N THR A 90 -2.67 8.94 19.27
CA THR A 90 -1.53 8.01 19.25
C THR A 90 -2.01 6.62 19.68
N PHE A 91 -1.68 5.61 18.89
CA PHE A 91 -2.02 4.21 19.18
C PHE A 91 -0.91 3.53 20.00
N PRO A 92 -1.25 2.56 20.87
CA PRO A 92 -0.26 1.85 21.70
C PRO A 92 0.82 1.09 20.92
N LYS A 93 0.45 0.60 19.72
CA LYS A 93 1.37 0.01 18.75
C LYS A 93 1.61 0.99 17.60
N PRO A 94 2.77 0.95 16.93
CA PRO A 94 3.00 1.74 15.72
C PRO A 94 2.08 1.25 14.60
N THR A 95 0.83 1.73 14.61
CA THR A 95 -0.17 1.39 13.60
C THR A 95 -0.05 2.37 12.44
N PRO A 96 0.08 1.90 11.19
CA PRO A 96 0.07 2.76 10.02
C PRO A 96 -1.19 3.63 9.97
N VAL A 97 -1.04 4.91 9.63
CA VAL A 97 -2.14 5.85 9.45
C VAL A 97 -2.08 6.39 8.03
N ILE A 98 -3.19 6.30 7.31
CA ILE A 98 -3.34 6.96 6.01
C ILE A 98 -4.49 7.96 6.05
N HIS A 99 -4.39 8.99 5.22
CA HIS A 99 -5.46 9.96 5.04
C HIS A 99 -6.08 9.83 3.65
N VAL A 100 -7.42 9.73 3.62
CA VAL A 100 -8.22 9.76 2.39
C VAL A 100 -9.41 10.66 2.66
N GLY A 101 -9.23 11.98 2.43
CA GLY A 101 -10.25 13.00 2.68
C GLY A 101 -11.38 12.94 1.67
N PHE A 102 -12.63 13.10 2.16
CA PHE A 102 -13.84 13.19 1.34
C PHE A 102 -14.67 14.39 1.76
N GLU A 103 -15.38 14.98 0.80
CA GLU A 103 -16.29 16.08 1.08
C GLU A 103 -17.42 15.61 2.02
N ASP A 104 -17.84 16.50 2.97
CA ASP A 104 -18.90 16.15 3.93
C ASP A 104 -20.28 16.22 3.26
N PRO A 105 -21.03 15.12 3.21
CA PRO A 105 -22.40 15.13 2.71
C PRO A 105 -23.41 15.57 3.78
N ASP A 106 -23.01 15.74 5.04
CA ASP A 106 -23.95 16.10 6.13
C ASP A 106 -24.61 17.45 5.86
N GLY A 107 -25.90 17.53 6.05
CA GLY A 107 -26.71 18.71 5.75
C GLY A 107 -26.97 18.99 4.27
N LYS A 108 -26.54 18.10 3.35
CA LYS A 108 -26.83 18.19 1.91
C LYS A 108 -27.95 17.25 1.49
N GLU A 109 -28.41 17.42 0.24
CA GLU A 109 -29.42 16.55 -0.37
C GLU A 109 -28.87 15.13 -0.59
N TYR A 110 -29.77 14.18 -0.88
CA TYR A 110 -29.45 12.75 -0.98
C TYR A 110 -28.38 12.44 -2.03
N GLU A 111 -28.38 13.19 -3.14
CA GLU A 111 -27.40 13.05 -4.23
C GLU A 111 -25.95 13.23 -3.75
N ALA A 112 -25.71 14.03 -2.71
CA ALA A 112 -24.38 14.18 -2.12
C ALA A 112 -23.93 12.89 -1.40
N PHE A 113 -24.85 12.12 -0.86
CA PHE A 113 -24.56 10.81 -0.25
C PHE A 113 -24.28 9.75 -1.32
N GLU A 114 -25.00 9.78 -2.45
CA GLU A 114 -24.70 8.92 -3.61
C GLU A 114 -23.30 9.18 -4.15
N ALA A 115 -22.95 10.46 -4.31
CA ALA A 115 -21.61 10.86 -4.74
C ALA A 115 -20.53 10.41 -3.75
N SER A 116 -20.72 10.65 -2.44
CA SER A 116 -19.79 10.21 -1.39
C SER A 116 -19.64 8.68 -1.33
N TYR A 117 -20.73 7.93 -1.47
CA TYR A 117 -20.69 6.46 -1.52
C TYR A 117 -19.81 5.96 -2.67
N LYS A 118 -20.02 6.53 -3.86
CA LYS A 118 -19.26 6.18 -5.06
C LYS A 118 -17.79 6.54 -4.91
N GLU A 119 -17.47 7.75 -4.49
CA GLU A 119 -16.12 8.26 -4.30
C GLU A 119 -15.35 7.43 -3.27
N ILE A 120 -15.96 7.16 -2.10
CA ILE A 120 -15.36 6.31 -1.06
C ILE A 120 -15.09 4.90 -1.60
N LYS A 121 -16.03 4.33 -2.36
CA LYS A 121 -15.87 3.00 -2.96
C LYS A 121 -14.70 2.96 -3.96
N GLU A 122 -14.63 3.97 -4.84
CA GLU A 122 -13.63 4.00 -5.92
C GLU A 122 -12.23 4.36 -5.44
N GLU A 123 -12.11 5.23 -4.41
CA GLU A 123 -10.80 5.71 -3.93
C GLU A 123 -10.29 4.96 -2.69
N LEU A 124 -11.14 4.71 -1.70
CA LEU A 124 -10.71 4.13 -0.43
C LEU A 124 -10.36 2.65 -0.55
N LEU A 125 -11.20 1.84 -1.21
CA LEU A 125 -11.00 0.39 -1.24
C LEU A 125 -9.68 -0.02 -1.88
N PRO A 126 -9.24 0.57 -3.02
CA PRO A 126 -7.92 0.28 -3.58
C PRO A 126 -6.77 0.70 -2.66
N LYS A 127 -6.88 1.90 -2.03
CA LYS A 127 -5.84 2.41 -1.11
C LYS A 127 -5.68 1.52 0.12
N VAL A 128 -6.78 1.02 0.68
CA VAL A 128 -6.73 0.06 1.78
C VAL A 128 -6.05 -1.24 1.36
N LYS A 129 -6.42 -1.82 0.22
CA LYS A 129 -5.78 -3.04 -0.31
C LYS A 129 -4.28 -2.86 -0.52
N GLU A 130 -3.87 -1.67 -0.96
CA GLU A 130 -2.47 -1.37 -1.22
C GLU A 130 -1.62 -1.41 0.04
N GLN A 131 -2.15 -0.97 1.19
CA GLN A 131 -1.44 -1.02 2.48
C GLN A 131 -1.12 -2.45 2.95
N PHE A 132 -1.88 -3.43 2.48
CA PHE A 132 -1.72 -4.84 2.85
C PHE A 132 -1.19 -5.72 1.70
N LYS A 133 -0.78 -5.12 0.59
CA LYS A 133 0.00 -5.87 -0.39
C LYS A 133 1.29 -6.29 0.30
N GLU A 134 1.45 -7.57 0.56
CA GLU A 134 2.74 -8.12 0.95
C GLU A 134 3.73 -7.69 -0.14
N GLU A 135 4.72 -6.90 0.23
CA GLU A 135 5.90 -6.74 -0.62
C GLU A 135 6.48 -8.14 -0.77
N LYS A 136 6.17 -8.79 -1.90
CA LYS A 136 6.79 -10.08 -2.20
C LYS A 136 8.29 -9.86 -2.09
N PRO A 137 9.02 -10.62 -1.25
CA PRO A 137 10.45 -10.42 -1.10
C PRO A 137 11.08 -10.41 -2.49
N MET A 138 12.04 -9.52 -2.70
CA MET A 138 12.74 -9.44 -3.98
C MET A 138 13.48 -10.75 -4.24
N ASN A 139 13.02 -11.50 -5.23
CA ASN A 139 13.70 -12.70 -5.72
C ASN A 139 14.65 -12.34 -6.85
N LYS A 140 15.83 -12.95 -6.84
CA LYS A 140 16.89 -12.76 -7.83
C LYS A 140 17.17 -14.12 -8.47
N SER A 141 17.14 -14.20 -9.78
CA SER A 141 17.50 -15.41 -10.53
C SER A 141 18.49 -15.06 -11.63
N VAL A 142 19.57 -15.80 -11.73
CA VAL A 142 20.66 -15.56 -12.69
C VAL A 142 20.66 -16.67 -13.73
N PHE A 143 20.63 -16.31 -15.01
CA PHE A 143 20.58 -17.22 -16.13
C PHE A 143 21.78 -16.97 -17.05
N LYS A 144 22.51 -18.04 -17.42
CA LYS A 144 23.57 -17.99 -18.43
C LYS A 144 22.94 -17.77 -19.80
N MET A 145 23.51 -16.86 -20.59
CA MET A 145 23.20 -16.64 -22.01
C MET A 145 24.38 -17.05 -22.89
N THR A 146 24.19 -17.06 -24.21
CA THR A 146 25.23 -17.43 -25.17
C THR A 146 26.43 -16.44 -25.11
N ASP A 147 26.14 -15.15 -24.87
CA ASP A 147 27.11 -14.06 -24.89
C ASP A 147 27.06 -13.21 -23.61
N GLY A 148 26.70 -13.83 -22.48
CA GLY A 148 26.60 -13.10 -21.21
C GLY A 148 25.71 -13.74 -20.18
N VAL A 149 25.07 -12.90 -19.34
CA VAL A 149 24.24 -13.31 -18.22
C VAL A 149 22.98 -12.44 -18.15
N LYS A 150 21.81 -13.06 -17.93
CA LYS A 150 20.56 -12.39 -17.63
C LYS A 150 20.21 -12.57 -16.16
N ILE A 151 19.82 -11.47 -15.52
CA ILE A 151 19.33 -11.45 -14.15
C ILE A 151 17.87 -11.05 -14.19
N SER A 152 17.01 -11.87 -13.60
CA SER A 152 15.58 -11.56 -13.40
C SER A 152 15.34 -11.20 -11.94
N PHE A 153 14.76 -10.05 -11.71
CA PHE A 153 14.31 -9.57 -10.40
C PHE A 153 12.80 -9.57 -10.37
N THR A 154 12.19 -10.20 -9.34
CA THR A 154 10.74 -10.23 -9.15
C THR A 154 10.39 -9.90 -7.70
N GLY A 155 9.20 -9.34 -7.46
CA GLY A 155 8.74 -8.94 -6.13
C GLY A 155 8.96 -7.46 -5.84
N ALA A 156 9.44 -7.11 -4.65
CA ALA A 156 9.69 -5.73 -4.24
C ALA A 156 10.92 -5.12 -4.93
N VAL A 157 10.86 -4.93 -6.24
CA VAL A 157 11.90 -4.32 -7.06
C VAL A 157 11.38 -3.16 -7.88
N GLN A 158 12.07 -2.02 -7.83
CA GLN A 158 11.80 -0.86 -8.69
C GLN A 158 12.81 -0.83 -9.84
N LYS A 159 12.31 -0.60 -11.05
CA LYS A 159 13.17 -0.49 -12.24
C LYS A 159 14.24 0.60 -12.08
N GLN A 160 13.87 1.73 -11.47
CA GLN A 160 14.78 2.83 -11.21
C GLN A 160 15.92 2.42 -10.27
N GLN A 161 15.67 1.53 -9.31
CA GLN A 161 16.70 0.98 -8.40
C GLN A 161 17.76 0.18 -9.18
N ILE A 162 17.31 -0.66 -10.13
CA ILE A 162 18.23 -1.44 -10.98
C ILE A 162 18.99 -0.53 -11.95
N MET A 163 18.33 0.49 -12.54
CA MET A 163 19.01 1.49 -13.38
C MET A 163 20.13 2.21 -12.62
N LYS A 164 19.87 2.66 -11.40
CA LYS A 164 20.87 3.31 -10.54
C LYS A 164 22.03 2.37 -10.18
N MET A 165 21.76 1.08 -10.01
CA MET A 165 22.80 0.07 -9.81
C MET A 165 23.70 -0.04 -11.03
N VAL A 166 23.14 -0.05 -12.24
CA VAL A 166 23.89 -0.08 -13.50
C VAL A 166 24.73 1.18 -13.69
N GLU A 167 24.18 2.37 -13.41
CA GLU A 167 24.92 3.65 -13.44
C GLU A 167 26.13 3.63 -12.51
N ASN A 168 25.94 3.16 -11.27
CA ASN A 168 27.03 3.03 -10.30
C ASN A 168 28.12 2.06 -10.80
N CYS A 169 27.76 1.00 -11.51
CA CYS A 169 28.72 0.08 -12.10
C CYS A 169 29.51 0.74 -13.25
N ASN A 170 28.83 1.51 -14.12
CA ASN A 170 29.44 2.22 -15.24
C ASN A 170 30.40 3.34 -14.80
N THR A 171 30.10 4.02 -13.71
CA THR A 171 30.93 5.11 -13.16
C THR A 171 32.05 4.63 -12.24
N GLY A 172 32.14 3.32 -11.99
CA GLY A 172 33.13 2.74 -11.06
C GLY A 172 32.79 2.89 -9.58
N ALA A 173 31.67 3.55 -9.23
CA ALA A 173 31.24 3.77 -7.85
C ALA A 173 30.70 2.49 -7.17
N CYS A 174 30.61 1.37 -7.88
CA CYS A 174 30.15 0.08 -7.37
C CYS A 174 31.31 -0.75 -6.82
N GLU A 175 31.22 -1.17 -5.57
CA GLU A 175 32.16 -2.09 -4.90
C GLU A 175 31.71 -3.56 -4.95
N CYS A 176 30.58 -3.86 -5.62
CA CYS A 176 29.99 -5.20 -5.62
C CYS A 176 30.68 -6.20 -6.56
N MET A 177 31.38 -5.71 -7.59
CA MET A 177 32.15 -6.51 -8.57
C MET A 177 33.63 -6.16 -8.56
N SER A 178 34.47 -7.14 -8.85
CA SER A 178 35.92 -6.91 -9.09
C SER A 178 36.12 -6.08 -10.34
N ASP A 179 37.24 -5.37 -10.42
CA ASP A 179 37.61 -4.61 -11.62
C ASP A 179 37.86 -5.51 -12.83
N GLU A 180 38.26 -6.74 -12.60
CA GLU A 180 38.40 -7.78 -13.63
C GLU A 180 37.05 -8.16 -14.24
N THR A 181 36.04 -8.42 -13.40
CA THR A 181 34.67 -8.75 -13.85
C THR A 181 34.06 -7.55 -14.58
N LYS A 182 34.24 -6.32 -14.08
CA LYS A 182 33.73 -5.10 -14.75
C LYS A 182 34.29 -4.97 -16.18
N LYS A 183 35.59 -5.25 -16.40
CA LYS A 183 36.22 -5.17 -17.72
C LYS A 183 35.69 -6.20 -18.72
N LYS A 184 35.15 -7.31 -18.26
CA LYS A 184 34.55 -8.34 -19.11
C LYS A 184 33.17 -7.95 -19.63
N ILE A 185 32.47 -6.99 -18.98
CA ILE A 185 31.16 -6.53 -19.36
C ILE A 185 31.26 -5.55 -20.52
N THR A 186 30.67 -5.86 -21.64
CA THR A 186 30.67 -5.03 -22.85
C THR A 186 29.38 -4.18 -22.98
N ASN A 187 28.26 -4.66 -22.43
CA ASN A 187 26.99 -3.95 -22.45
C ASN A 187 26.12 -4.33 -21.26
N MET A 188 25.28 -3.38 -20.80
CA MET A 188 24.27 -3.59 -19.76
C MET A 188 22.93 -3.01 -20.23
N GLN A 189 21.86 -3.78 -20.17
CA GLN A 189 20.52 -3.34 -20.57
C GLN A 189 19.48 -3.72 -19.53
N VAL A 190 18.70 -2.72 -19.08
CA VAL A 190 17.57 -2.91 -18.13
C VAL A 190 16.26 -2.89 -18.87
N LYS A 191 15.47 -3.96 -18.72
CA LYS A 191 14.13 -4.14 -19.30
C LYS A 191 13.09 -4.37 -18.22
N GLY A 192 11.80 -4.33 -18.58
CA GLY A 192 10.69 -4.63 -17.68
C GLY A 192 10.10 -3.40 -17.00
N LYS A 193 9.34 -3.63 -15.93
CA LYS A 193 8.61 -2.64 -15.12
C LYS A 193 8.81 -2.94 -13.63
N ASP A 194 8.34 -2.06 -12.75
CA ASP A 194 8.36 -2.30 -11.31
C ASP A 194 7.67 -3.62 -10.96
N GLY A 195 8.29 -4.38 -10.05
CA GLY A 195 7.88 -5.73 -9.68
C GLY A 195 8.41 -6.85 -10.59
N GLU A 196 8.90 -6.53 -11.79
CA GLU A 196 9.44 -7.49 -12.77
C GLU A 196 10.47 -6.81 -13.66
N VAL A 197 11.74 -6.87 -13.26
CA VAL A 197 12.86 -6.21 -13.94
C VAL A 197 13.87 -7.25 -14.41
N GLU A 198 14.36 -7.11 -15.63
CA GLU A 198 15.44 -7.90 -16.20
C GLU A 198 16.67 -7.02 -16.44
N LEU A 199 17.83 -7.50 -16.07
CA LEU A 199 19.13 -6.92 -16.38
C LEU A 199 19.92 -7.90 -17.23
N GLU A 200 20.19 -7.54 -18.46
CA GLU A 200 21.06 -8.30 -19.39
C GLU A 200 22.46 -7.70 -19.37
N LEU A 201 23.45 -8.54 -19.14
CA LEU A 201 24.87 -8.23 -19.15
C LEU A 201 25.53 -9.02 -20.27
N SER A 202 26.07 -8.32 -21.28
CA SER A 202 26.85 -8.97 -22.36
C SER A 202 28.33 -8.97 -22.03
N GLY A 203 29.03 -10.04 -22.41
CA GLY A 203 30.47 -10.20 -22.22
C GLY A 203 30.87 -11.58 -21.74
N ASP A 204 32.16 -11.82 -21.59
CA ASP A 204 32.69 -13.11 -21.11
C ASP A 204 32.63 -13.22 -19.58
N ILE A 205 31.40 -13.35 -19.06
CA ILE A 205 31.09 -13.31 -17.64
C ILE A 205 30.56 -14.66 -17.19
N ALA A 206 31.06 -15.19 -16.08
CA ALA A 206 30.52 -16.37 -15.46
C ALA A 206 29.29 -16.03 -14.61
N LYS A 207 28.33 -16.96 -14.55
CA LYS A 207 27.11 -16.82 -13.73
C LYS A 207 27.47 -16.61 -12.25
N GLU A 208 28.44 -17.35 -11.77
CA GLU A 208 28.90 -17.36 -10.38
C GLU A 208 29.50 -15.98 -9.97
N GLU A 209 30.21 -15.31 -10.89
CA GLU A 209 30.75 -13.97 -10.65
C GLU A 209 29.63 -12.94 -10.40
N ILE A 210 28.50 -13.09 -11.10
CA ILE A 210 27.35 -12.21 -10.96
C ILE A 210 26.54 -12.55 -9.71
N GLU A 211 26.36 -13.83 -9.38
CA GLU A 211 25.68 -14.24 -8.14
C GLU A 211 26.44 -13.71 -6.91
N GLU A 212 27.77 -13.76 -6.90
CA GLU A 212 28.59 -13.21 -5.83
C GLU A 212 28.48 -11.67 -5.75
N ALA A 213 28.46 -10.99 -6.88
CA ALA A 213 28.30 -9.55 -6.95
C ALA A 213 26.91 -9.10 -6.42
N LEU A 214 25.85 -9.83 -6.77
CA LEU A 214 24.49 -9.55 -6.27
C LEU A 214 24.37 -9.76 -4.75
N ALA A 215 25.08 -10.72 -4.18
CA ALA A 215 25.13 -10.95 -2.73
C ALA A 215 25.80 -9.78 -2.00
N LYS A 216 26.82 -9.13 -2.60
CA LYS A 216 27.54 -7.99 -2.04
C LYS A 216 26.89 -6.62 -2.32
N SER A 217 25.84 -6.55 -3.13
CA SER A 217 25.24 -5.30 -3.57
C SER A 217 24.55 -4.54 -2.43
N LYS A 218 25.09 -3.39 -2.06
CA LYS A 218 24.51 -2.47 -1.05
C LYS A 218 23.19 -1.84 -1.51
N VAL A 219 22.96 -1.74 -2.83
CA VAL A 219 21.73 -1.17 -3.40
C VAL A 219 20.55 -2.13 -3.28
N LEU A 220 20.81 -3.44 -3.43
CA LEU A 220 19.79 -4.49 -3.41
C LEU A 220 19.51 -5.06 -2.01
N ASN A 221 20.44 -4.88 -1.07
CA ASN A 221 20.39 -5.46 0.27
C ASN A 221 20.14 -4.38 1.37
N LYS A 222 19.66 -3.19 1.01
CA LYS A 222 19.16 -2.21 1.98
C LYS A 222 17.80 -2.70 2.48
N SER A 223 17.80 -3.31 3.66
CA SER A 223 16.64 -3.50 4.53
C SER A 223 16.20 -2.16 5.09
#